data_bdada2e94522ebb3d6894ba6c207c83f
#
_entry.id   bdada2e94522ebb3d6894ba6c207c83f
#
_cell.length_a   1.000
_cell.length_b   1.000
_cell.length_c   1.000
_cell.angle_alpha   90.00
_cell.angle_beta   90.00
_cell.angle_gamma   90.00
#
_symmetry.space_group_name_H-M   'P 1'
#
loop_
_entity.id
_entity.type
_entity.pdbx_description
1 polymer ?
#
loop_
_entity_poly.entity_id
_entity_poly.type
_entity_poly.pdbx_seq_one_letter_code
_entity_poly.pdbx_strand_id
1 'polypeptide(L)'
;MDFVWDEKKNEMNQEKHHLSFEDARNVFADPLAVVRIDTSAEEWRWQIMGHWGETLVIVVVYTMRESDGSESIRIISARKATTAERRRYEKGQWV
;
A
#
# COMPACT_ATOMS: atom_id res chain seq x y z
N MET A 1 9.16 -1.09 -12.51
CA MET A 1 9.28 -0.38 -11.23
C MET A 1 9.64 -1.37 -10.14
N ASP A 2 10.64 -1.02 -9.34
CA ASP A 2 11.13 -1.91 -8.31
C ASP A 2 10.43 -1.64 -6.98
N PHE A 3 10.25 -2.70 -6.20
CA PHE A 3 9.72 -2.61 -4.85
C PHE A 3 10.81 -3.00 -3.87
N VAL A 4 10.94 -2.23 -2.80
CA VAL A 4 11.89 -2.51 -1.72
C VAL A 4 11.18 -2.40 -0.37
N TRP A 5 11.72 -3.06 0.63
CA TRP A 5 11.20 -2.98 2.00
C TRP A 5 12.21 -3.55 2.99
N ASP A 6 11.98 -3.25 4.26
CA ASP A 6 12.72 -3.82 5.37
C ASP A 6 12.09 -5.17 5.71
N GLU A 7 12.88 -6.24 5.67
CA GLU A 7 12.37 -7.60 5.88
C GLU A 7 11.81 -7.80 7.30
N LYS A 8 12.38 -7.12 8.28
CA LYS A 8 11.86 -7.16 9.65
C LYS A 8 10.47 -6.56 9.73
N LYS A 9 10.24 -5.45 9.04
CA LYS A 9 8.92 -4.83 8.97
C LYS A 9 7.93 -5.73 8.24
N ASN A 10 8.38 -6.42 7.21
CA ASN A 10 7.55 -7.38 6.49
C ASN A 10 7.09 -8.51 7.42
N GLU A 11 8.00 -9.07 8.21
CA GLU A 11 7.66 -10.11 9.18
C GLU A 11 6.66 -9.62 10.23
N MET A 12 6.90 -8.43 10.79
CA MET A 12 6.00 -7.83 11.77
C MET A 12 4.62 -7.55 11.17
N ASN A 13 4.59 -7.11 9.93
CA ASN A 13 3.33 -6.83 9.24
C ASN A 13 2.52 -8.13 9.03
N GLN A 14 3.18 -9.21 8.70
CA GLN A 14 2.53 -10.52 8.56
C GLN A 14 1.94 -10.99 9.88
N GLU A 15 2.67 -10.81 10.99
CA GLU A 15 2.15 -11.17 12.32
C GLU A 15 0.94 -10.33 12.70
N LYS A 16 0.98 -9.03 12.43
CA LYS A 16 -0.06 -8.10 12.87
C LYS A 16 -1.28 -8.11 11.95
N HIS A 17 -1.07 -8.16 10.65
CA HIS A 17 -2.13 -7.96 9.66
C HIS A 17 -2.36 -9.15 8.73
N HIS A 18 -1.55 -10.20 8.84
CA HIS A 18 -1.62 -11.39 7.99
C HIS A 18 -1.43 -11.08 6.50
N LEU A 19 -0.65 -10.05 6.20
CA LEU A 19 -0.33 -9.62 4.85
C LEU A 19 1.17 -9.49 4.69
N SER A 20 1.74 -10.14 3.68
CA SER A 20 3.14 -9.95 3.31
C SER A 20 3.27 -8.74 2.39
N PHE A 21 4.45 -8.13 2.36
CA PHE A 21 4.71 -7.05 1.41
C PHE A 21 4.80 -7.57 -0.02
N GLU A 22 5.20 -8.82 -0.21
CA GLU A 22 5.18 -9.46 -1.52
C GLU A 22 3.78 -9.50 -2.10
N ASP A 23 2.79 -9.85 -1.28
CA ASP A 23 1.39 -9.86 -1.69
C ASP A 23 0.84 -8.44 -1.85
N ALA A 24 1.20 -7.55 -0.92
CA ALA A 24 0.72 -6.16 -0.91
C ALA A 24 1.11 -5.39 -2.17
N ARG A 25 2.27 -5.66 -2.75
CA ARG A 25 2.72 -4.98 -3.98
C ARG A 25 1.76 -5.16 -5.15
N ASN A 26 0.93 -6.20 -5.12
CA ASN A 26 -0.04 -6.46 -6.19
C ASN A 26 -1.10 -5.36 -6.30
N VAL A 27 -1.33 -4.59 -5.25
CA VAL A 27 -2.29 -3.49 -5.29
C VAL A 27 -1.91 -2.42 -6.32
N PHE A 28 -0.62 -2.28 -6.61
CA PHE A 28 -0.13 -1.31 -7.60
C PHE A 28 -0.49 -1.70 -9.02
N ALA A 29 -0.92 -2.93 -9.25
CA ALA A 29 -1.40 -3.40 -10.55
C ALA A 29 -2.91 -3.27 -10.71
N ASP A 30 -3.64 -2.87 -9.66
CA ASP A 30 -5.08 -2.67 -9.74
C ASP A 30 -5.38 -1.38 -10.51
N PRO A 31 -6.04 -1.44 -11.67
CA PRO A 31 -6.34 -0.23 -12.43
C PRO A 31 -7.35 0.70 -11.74
N LEU A 32 -8.04 0.22 -10.72
CA LEU A 32 -9.01 0.99 -9.95
C LEU A 32 -8.44 1.47 -8.62
N ALA A 33 -7.16 1.25 -8.35
CA ALA A 33 -6.54 1.68 -7.10
C ALA A 33 -6.63 3.20 -6.94
N VAL A 34 -6.84 3.64 -5.70
CA VAL A 34 -6.93 5.06 -5.36
C VAL A 34 -5.79 5.41 -4.41
N VAL A 35 -5.23 6.61 -4.58
CA VAL A 35 -4.05 7.07 -3.84
C VAL A 35 -4.36 8.36 -3.12
N ARG A 36 -3.83 8.50 -1.91
CA ARG A 36 -3.86 9.77 -1.18
C ARG A 36 -2.55 9.99 -0.44
N ILE A 37 -2.29 11.23 -0.06
CA ILE A 37 -1.14 11.57 0.77
C ILE A 37 -1.44 11.13 2.21
N ASP A 38 -0.45 10.50 2.84
CA ASP A 38 -0.53 10.17 4.27
C ASP A 38 -0.03 11.36 5.08
N THR A 39 -0.94 12.06 5.74
CA THR A 39 -0.64 13.25 6.52
C THR A 39 -0.22 12.95 7.96
N SER A 40 -0.24 11.68 8.38
CA SER A 40 0.09 11.28 9.74
C SER A 40 1.61 11.18 10.00
N ALA A 41 2.42 11.23 8.94
CA ALA A 41 3.87 11.08 9.03
C ALA A 41 4.59 12.41 8.78
N GLU A 42 5.79 12.56 9.34
CA GLU A 42 6.65 13.71 9.09
C GLU A 42 7.29 13.67 7.69
N GLU A 43 7.46 12.45 7.15
CA GLU A 43 7.98 12.24 5.80
C GLU A 43 6.85 12.20 4.79
N TRP A 44 7.18 12.49 3.54
CA TRP A 44 6.24 12.29 2.45
C TRP A 44 5.94 10.81 2.25
N ARG A 45 4.71 10.43 2.57
CA ARG A 45 4.20 9.08 2.38
C ARG A 45 2.90 9.14 1.61
N TRP A 46 2.62 8.06 0.91
CA TRP A 46 1.36 7.88 0.22
C TRP A 46 0.67 6.62 0.73
N GLN A 47 -0.63 6.60 0.56
CA GLN A 47 -1.42 5.41 0.80
C GLN A 47 -2.12 5.04 -0.50
N ILE A 48 -1.97 3.80 -0.92
CA ILE A 48 -2.71 3.27 -2.05
C ILE A 48 -3.69 2.21 -1.55
N MET A 49 -4.92 2.28 -2.02
CA MET A 49 -5.96 1.30 -1.68
C MET A 49 -6.42 0.62 -2.95
N GLY A 50 -6.45 -0.69 -2.93
CA GLY A 50 -6.86 -1.47 -4.08
C GLY A 50 -7.10 -2.94 -3.74
N HIS A 51 -7.46 -3.69 -4.74
CA HIS A 51 -7.72 -5.12 -4.62
C HIS A 51 -6.43 -5.93 -4.54
N TRP A 52 -6.47 -6.91 -3.65
CA TRP A 52 -5.58 -8.05 -3.70
C TRP A 52 -6.47 -9.30 -3.74
N GLY A 53 -6.37 -10.05 -4.84
CA GLY A 53 -7.29 -11.15 -5.07
C GLY A 53 -8.69 -10.64 -5.45
N GLU A 54 -9.70 -11.51 -5.35
CA GLU A 54 -11.05 -11.21 -5.83
C GLU A 54 -11.90 -10.43 -4.83
N THR A 55 -11.64 -10.58 -3.55
CA THR A 55 -12.54 -10.07 -2.51
C THR A 55 -11.89 -9.15 -1.49
N LEU A 56 -10.58 -9.07 -1.45
CA LEU A 56 -9.88 -8.32 -0.42
C LEU A 56 -9.43 -6.96 -0.94
N VAL A 57 -9.77 -5.90 -0.20
CA VAL A 57 -9.28 -4.56 -0.44
C VAL A 57 -8.27 -4.24 0.66
N ILE A 58 -7.09 -3.78 0.28
CA ILE A 58 -6.00 -3.49 1.22
C ILE A 58 -5.52 -2.06 1.04
N VAL A 59 -4.89 -1.54 2.09
CA VAL A 59 -4.25 -0.23 2.10
C VAL A 59 -2.77 -0.43 2.33
N VAL A 60 -1.96 0.13 1.43
CA VAL A 60 -0.50 0.04 1.51
C VAL A 60 0.08 1.43 1.69
N VAL A 61 0.90 1.60 2.72
CA VAL A 61 1.65 2.84 2.95
C VAL A 61 3.02 2.68 2.33
N TYR A 62 3.45 3.66 1.54
CA TYR A 62 4.70 3.59 0.81
C TYR A 62 5.34 4.96 0.62
N THR A 63 6.62 4.96 0.28
CA THR A 63 7.35 6.13 -0.18
C THR A 63 7.97 5.85 -1.54
N MET A 64 8.25 6.91 -2.27
CA MET A 64 8.99 6.81 -3.54
C MET A 64 10.44 7.15 -3.27
N ARG A 65 11.34 6.39 -3.87
CA ARG A 65 12.78 6.64 -3.79
C ARG A 65 13.39 6.69 -5.17
N GLU A 66 14.27 7.65 -5.38
CA GLU A 66 15.08 7.72 -6.59
C GLU A 66 16.51 7.33 -6.23
N SER A 67 17.11 6.50 -7.07
CA SER A 67 18.51 6.12 -6.96
C SER A 67 19.05 5.86 -8.36
N ASP A 68 20.13 6.56 -8.73
CA ASP A 68 20.80 6.40 -10.02
C ASP A 68 19.86 6.52 -11.23
N GLY A 69 18.91 7.47 -11.15
CA GLY A 69 17.96 7.71 -12.24
C GLY A 69 16.81 6.71 -12.33
N SER A 70 16.73 5.75 -11.41
CA SER A 70 15.61 4.83 -11.35
C SER A 70 14.76 5.07 -10.12
N GLU A 71 13.47 4.81 -10.23
CA GLU A 71 12.53 4.95 -9.13
C GLU A 71 12.21 3.60 -8.52
N SER A 72 12.08 3.57 -7.20
CA SER A 72 11.59 2.40 -6.48
C SER A 72 10.51 2.80 -5.50
N ILE A 73 9.61 1.86 -5.22
CA ILE A 73 8.57 2.01 -4.21
C ILE A 73 9.05 1.28 -2.96
N ARG A 74 9.14 2.01 -1.85
CA ARG A 74 9.43 1.40 -0.56
C ARG A 74 8.13 1.18 0.19
N ILE A 75 7.77 -0.08 0.41
CA ILE A 75 6.59 -0.45 1.18
C ILE A 75 6.91 -0.34 2.66
N ILE A 76 6.04 0.31 3.41
CA ILE A 76 6.21 0.57 4.84
C ILE A 76 5.25 -0.27 5.67
N SER A 77 3.99 -0.37 5.24
CA SER A 77 2.99 -1.18 5.92
C SER A 77 1.86 -1.57 4.97
N ALA A 78 1.15 -2.61 5.32
CA ALA A 78 -0.01 -3.07 4.56
C ALA A 78 -1.05 -3.62 5.53
N ARG A 79 -2.31 -3.26 5.32
CA ARG A 79 -3.41 -3.69 6.15
C ARG A 79 -4.69 -3.84 5.34
N LYS A 80 -5.65 -4.54 5.88
CA LYS A 80 -6.97 -4.62 5.26
C LYS A 80 -7.66 -3.27 5.37
N ALA A 81 -8.42 -2.92 4.35
CA ALA A 81 -9.27 -1.73 4.38
C ALA A 81 -10.39 -1.92 5.39
N THR A 82 -10.77 -0.83 6.05
CA THR A 82 -11.98 -0.82 6.88
C THR A 82 -13.21 -0.86 5.96
N THR A 83 -14.37 -1.13 6.53
CA THR A 83 -15.63 -1.12 5.77
C THR A 83 -15.88 0.25 5.12
N ALA A 84 -15.61 1.33 5.84
CA ALA A 84 -15.77 2.68 5.31
C ALA A 84 -14.80 2.97 4.18
N GLU A 85 -13.54 2.55 4.31
CA GLU A 85 -12.54 2.69 3.26
C GLU A 85 -12.92 1.91 2.02
N ARG A 86 -13.35 0.66 2.20
CA ARG A 86 -13.79 -0.18 1.10
C ARG A 86 -14.93 0.46 0.31
N ARG A 87 -15.89 1.07 1.00
CA ARG A 87 -16.99 1.79 0.33
C ARG A 87 -16.48 2.95 -0.52
N ARG A 88 -15.48 3.68 -0.03
CA ARG A 88 -14.85 4.76 -0.80
C ARG A 88 -14.14 4.23 -2.03
N TYR A 89 -13.42 3.14 -1.88
CA TYR A 89 -12.76 2.48 -3.00
C TYR A 89 -13.76 2.09 -4.09
N GLU A 90 -14.90 1.51 -3.70
CA GLU A 90 -15.95 1.11 -4.64
C GLU A 90 -16.53 2.30 -5.41
N LYS A 91 -16.47 3.49 -4.83
CA LYS A 91 -16.90 4.74 -5.48
C LYS A 91 -15.78 5.46 -6.23
N GLY A 92 -14.58 4.88 -6.27
CA GLY A 92 -13.43 5.51 -6.89
C GLY A 92 -12.90 6.72 -6.13
N GLN A 93 -13.12 6.76 -4.82
CA GLN A 93 -12.72 7.89 -3.96
C GLN A 93 -11.90 7.40 -2.78
N TRP A 94 -11.03 8.26 -2.27
CA TRP A 94 -10.41 7.99 -0.98
C TRP A 94 -10.60 9.12 0.02
N VAL A 95 -11.06 10.23 -0.38
CA VAL A 95 -11.35 11.36 0.53
C VAL A 95 -12.81 11.72 0.51
#